data_ea551e2ba267baa18b871f8f9e269850
#
_entry.id   ea551e2ba267baa18b871f8f9e269850
#
_cell.length_a   1.000
_cell.length_b   1.000
_cell.length_c   1.000
_cell.angle_alpha   90.00
_cell.angle_beta   90.00
_cell.angle_gamma   90.00
#
_symmetry.space_group_name_H-M   'P 1'
#
loop_
_entity.id
_entity.type
_entity.pdbx_description
1 polymer ?
#
loop_
_entity_poly.entity_id
_entity_poly.type
_entity_poly.pdbx_seq_one_letter_code
_entity_poly.pdbx_strand_id
1 'polypeptide(L)'
;MSATGVVAPPSGRAVSRGRLTSLGVVTLALVASGLLAWRLGGPWTSPRFVEYRMLAGGDIPAAIALGADGIVWFTLENADSLGVLRAGSIQRIPKGGENLEPLGLAVAIDGSVWFTDPVAEAIGHLTTGGDLESFPLPTRLTQFGRLAVATDGSVWAADSWSNSLVRLHDGTFTPYVASSAGAAPFGIVADQTGGIWATLQAANKLVHVESNGRVTELEPPTRSSGPTDIAVDPAGGIWFVELRAGKIGRYFDDTFTEFPLPQPQTGVTDLATAPDGSVWFTELRSQKLGHLHGGVIDELSLPRSGARPFGVRVDAYGNVWYTDLTGWLGMLPADDVGRTQLDPRRLVPWPRA
;
A
#
# COMPACT_ATOMS: atom_id res chain seq x y z
N MET A 1 13.59 -91.20 60.93
CA MET A 1 12.39 -91.29 60.10
C MET A 1 12.29 -89.99 59.39
N SER A 2 12.41 -90.07 58.09
CA SER A 2 12.59 -88.96 57.17
C SER A 2 11.34 -88.04 56.97
N ALA A 3 11.53 -86.80 56.90
CA ALA A 3 10.58 -85.88 56.35
C ALA A 3 11.30 -84.96 55.28
N THR A 4 10.87 -85.22 54.05
CA THR A 4 11.33 -84.49 52.87
C THR A 4 10.68 -83.15 52.75
N GLY A 5 11.50 -82.06 52.70
CA GLY A 5 11.06 -80.71 52.42
C GLY A 5 10.98 -80.46 50.94
N VAL A 6 9.85 -79.95 50.49
CA VAL A 6 9.62 -79.49 49.12
C VAL A 6 9.98 -77.96 49.05
N VAL A 7 10.92 -77.63 48.18
CA VAL A 7 11.34 -76.23 47.89
C VAL A 7 10.44 -75.73 46.76
N ALA A 8 9.76 -74.54 46.97
CA ALA A 8 8.99 -73.82 45.97
C ALA A 8 9.88 -72.96 45.10
N PRO A 9 9.59 -72.74 43.79
CA PRO A 9 10.39 -71.91 42.90
C PRO A 9 10.06 -70.40 43.07
N PRO A 10 10.97 -69.47 42.74
CA PRO A 10 10.80 -68.05 42.94
C PRO A 10 9.85 -67.42 41.91
N SER A 11 8.99 -66.56 42.44
CA SER A 11 8.02 -65.78 41.64
C SER A 11 8.74 -64.74 40.74
N GLY A 12 8.59 -64.94 39.44
CA GLY A 12 9.04 -63.96 38.42
C GLY A 12 8.29 -62.65 38.51
N ARG A 13 9.03 -61.52 38.63
CA ARG A 13 8.50 -60.18 38.52
C ARG A 13 8.06 -59.92 37.09
N ALA A 14 6.76 -59.67 36.88
CA ALA A 14 6.21 -59.13 35.62
C ALA A 14 6.66 -57.68 35.43
N VAL A 15 7.51 -57.44 34.45
CA VAL A 15 7.87 -56.08 33.99
C VAL A 15 6.69 -55.51 33.22
N SER A 16 6.09 -54.42 33.74
CA SER A 16 4.96 -53.74 33.11
C SER A 16 5.36 -53.15 31.77
N ARG A 17 4.81 -53.67 30.68
CA ARG A 17 4.97 -53.21 29.29
C ARG A 17 4.25 -51.87 28.99
N GLY A 18 3.68 -51.18 30.01
CA GLY A 18 2.77 -50.03 29.79
C GLY A 18 3.41 -48.64 29.73
N ARG A 19 4.72 -48.47 30.06
CA ARG A 19 5.34 -47.16 30.12
C ARG A 19 6.23 -46.76 28.92
N LEU A 20 6.55 -47.68 28.02
CA LEU A 20 7.36 -47.43 26.83
C LEU A 20 6.54 -46.97 25.61
N THR A 21 5.22 -47.19 25.60
CA THR A 21 4.35 -46.83 24.46
C THR A 21 3.90 -45.37 24.51
N SER A 22 3.74 -44.75 25.68
CA SER A 22 3.30 -43.36 25.81
C SER A 22 4.40 -42.35 25.46
N LEU A 23 5.67 -42.63 25.83
CA LEU A 23 6.79 -41.77 25.46
C LEU A 23 7.05 -41.80 23.94
N GLY A 24 6.95 -42.96 23.30
CA GLY A 24 7.15 -43.15 21.88
C GLY A 24 6.11 -42.41 21.03
N VAL A 25 4.84 -42.40 21.45
CA VAL A 25 3.76 -41.73 20.72
C VAL A 25 3.87 -40.19 20.85
N VAL A 26 4.24 -39.67 22.03
CA VAL A 26 4.45 -38.22 22.22
C VAL A 26 5.66 -37.73 21.42
N THR A 27 6.74 -38.52 21.38
CA THR A 27 7.94 -38.16 20.59
C THR A 27 7.66 -38.18 19.09
N LEU A 28 6.91 -39.19 18.60
CA LEU A 28 6.50 -39.25 17.18
C LEU A 28 5.55 -38.09 16.79
N ALA A 29 4.63 -37.72 17.69
CA ALA A 29 3.73 -36.56 17.45
C ALA A 29 4.49 -35.24 17.39
N LEU A 30 5.48 -35.03 18.24
CA LEU A 30 6.32 -33.82 18.22
C LEU A 30 7.24 -33.78 17.00
N VAL A 31 7.79 -34.91 16.56
CA VAL A 31 8.61 -34.99 15.34
C VAL A 31 7.73 -34.80 14.10
N ALA A 32 6.53 -35.38 14.06
CA ALA A 32 5.60 -35.17 12.96
C ALA A 32 5.10 -33.73 12.89
N SER A 33 4.84 -33.09 14.03
CA SER A 33 4.47 -31.67 14.10
C SER A 33 5.63 -30.77 13.66
N GLY A 34 6.86 -31.10 14.05
CA GLY A 34 8.07 -30.38 13.63
C GLY A 34 8.37 -30.53 12.13
N LEU A 35 8.17 -31.74 11.56
CA LEU A 35 8.31 -32.01 10.14
C LEU A 35 7.20 -31.37 9.30
N LEU A 36 5.97 -31.30 9.83
CA LEU A 36 4.86 -30.63 9.18
C LEU A 36 5.07 -29.10 9.18
N ALA A 37 5.54 -28.52 10.29
CA ALA A 37 5.94 -27.12 10.37
C ALA A 37 7.11 -26.80 9.42
N TRP A 38 8.07 -27.71 9.28
CA TRP A 38 9.19 -27.58 8.34
C TRP A 38 8.75 -27.70 6.87
N ARG A 39 7.77 -28.56 6.55
CA ARG A 39 7.17 -28.68 5.20
C ARG A 39 6.24 -27.51 4.85
N LEU A 40 5.65 -26.85 5.85
CA LEU A 40 4.77 -25.70 5.67
C LEU A 40 5.53 -24.35 5.62
N GLY A 41 6.88 -24.33 5.57
CA GLY A 41 7.61 -23.10 5.31
C GLY A 41 8.78 -22.77 6.25
N GLY A 42 9.24 -23.68 7.07
CA GLY A 42 10.40 -23.44 7.96
C GLY A 42 10.08 -22.55 9.17
N PRO A 43 11.08 -22.15 9.98
CA PRO A 43 10.85 -21.28 11.13
C PRO A 43 10.27 -19.96 10.66
N TRP A 44 9.23 -19.49 11.36
CA TRP A 44 8.55 -18.21 11.12
C TRP A 44 9.58 -17.09 11.17
N THR A 45 10.08 -16.66 10.02
CA THR A 45 10.96 -15.51 9.91
C THR A 45 10.10 -14.28 9.66
N SER A 46 10.36 -13.21 10.40
CA SER A 46 9.76 -11.92 10.08
C SER A 46 10.03 -11.56 8.61
N PRO A 47 9.11 -10.87 7.94
CA PRO A 47 9.32 -10.41 6.57
C PRO A 47 10.65 -9.65 6.45
N ARG A 48 11.41 -9.91 5.40
CA ARG A 48 12.69 -9.26 5.16
C ARG A 48 12.48 -8.05 4.28
N PHE A 49 12.37 -6.89 4.88
CA PHE A 49 12.34 -5.64 4.16
C PHE A 49 13.72 -5.30 3.60
N VAL A 50 13.73 -4.72 2.40
CA VAL A 50 14.91 -4.08 1.80
C VAL A 50 14.72 -2.57 1.94
N GLU A 51 15.69 -1.87 2.51
CA GLU A 51 15.59 -0.44 2.76
C GLU A 51 16.78 0.32 2.18
N TYR A 52 16.48 1.44 1.52
CA TYR A 52 17.44 2.35 0.91
C TYR A 52 17.41 3.68 1.64
N ARG A 53 18.53 4.07 2.21
CA ARG A 53 18.66 5.38 2.87
C ARG A 53 18.82 6.49 1.83
N MET A 54 18.15 7.61 2.03
CA MET A 54 18.30 8.81 1.20
C MET A 54 19.74 9.34 1.23
N LEU A 55 20.13 10.05 0.18
CA LEU A 55 21.51 10.53 -0.01
C LEU A 55 21.88 11.65 0.95
N ALA A 56 20.93 12.49 1.33
CA ALA A 56 21.14 13.56 2.31
C ALA A 56 20.17 13.40 3.49
N GLY A 57 20.58 13.88 4.68
CA GLY A 57 19.78 13.75 5.89
C GLY A 57 18.49 14.60 5.89
N GLY A 58 18.37 15.54 4.96
CA GLY A 58 17.17 16.36 4.76
C GLY A 58 16.26 15.85 3.64
N ASP A 59 16.63 14.79 2.93
CA ASP A 59 15.81 14.23 1.87
C ASP A 59 14.63 13.46 2.47
N ILE A 60 13.42 13.96 2.28
CA ILE A 60 12.18 13.37 2.79
C ILE A 60 11.38 12.82 1.61
N PRO A 61 11.42 11.50 1.35
CA PRO A 61 10.66 10.92 0.25
C PRO A 61 9.16 10.90 0.61
N ALA A 62 8.31 11.41 -0.29
CA ALA A 62 6.86 11.50 -0.09
C ALA A 62 6.08 10.68 -1.12
N ALA A 63 5.60 11.29 -2.22
CA ALA A 63 4.89 10.54 -3.25
C ALA A 63 5.80 9.53 -3.94
N ILE A 64 5.23 8.41 -4.40
CA ILE A 64 5.96 7.33 -5.06
C ILE A 64 5.22 6.88 -6.32
N ALA A 65 5.97 6.61 -7.39
CA ALA A 65 5.45 6.04 -8.63
C ALA A 65 6.42 5.00 -9.19
N LEU A 66 5.90 3.99 -9.86
CA LEU A 66 6.70 2.93 -10.45
C LEU A 66 6.78 3.13 -11.97
N GLY A 67 8.00 3.11 -12.49
CA GLY A 67 8.27 3.01 -13.91
C GLY A 67 8.38 1.55 -14.36
N ALA A 68 8.52 1.36 -15.66
CA ALA A 68 8.89 0.08 -16.22
C ALA A 68 10.27 -0.35 -15.68
N ASP A 69 10.59 -1.63 -15.79
CA ASP A 69 11.91 -2.20 -15.47
C ASP A 69 12.36 -2.03 -13.99
N GLY A 70 11.40 -1.87 -13.06
CA GLY A 70 11.70 -1.77 -11.64
C GLY A 70 12.31 -0.43 -11.21
N ILE A 71 12.17 0.61 -12.03
CA ILE A 71 12.55 1.98 -11.67
C ILE A 71 11.51 2.52 -10.70
N VAL A 72 11.97 3.04 -9.55
CA VAL A 72 11.10 3.65 -8.54
C VAL A 72 11.38 5.14 -8.47
N TRP A 73 10.38 5.93 -8.79
CA TRP A 73 10.40 7.38 -8.69
C TRP A 73 9.75 7.84 -7.40
N PHE A 74 10.25 8.88 -6.80
CA PHE A 74 9.65 9.51 -5.63
C PHE A 74 9.95 11.00 -5.58
N THR A 75 9.05 11.75 -4.99
CA THR A 75 9.26 13.16 -4.71
C THR A 75 10.08 13.31 -3.42
N LEU A 76 10.86 14.39 -3.35
CA LEU A 76 11.62 14.77 -2.16
C LEU A 76 11.09 16.09 -1.65
N GLU A 77 10.54 16.12 -0.44
CA GLU A 77 10.11 17.36 0.21
C GLU A 77 11.33 18.18 0.64
N ASN A 78 11.24 19.49 0.56
CA ASN A 78 12.31 20.45 0.86
C ASN A 78 13.59 20.25 0.03
N ALA A 79 13.48 19.66 -1.15
CA ALA A 79 14.59 19.44 -2.07
C ALA A 79 14.29 20.02 -3.45
N ASP A 80 15.35 20.34 -4.18
CA ASP A 80 15.30 20.85 -5.55
C ASP A 80 15.25 19.72 -6.61
N SER A 81 14.92 18.51 -6.22
CA SER A 81 15.11 17.30 -7.02
C SER A 81 13.95 16.32 -6.87
N LEU A 82 13.76 15.50 -7.89
CA LEU A 82 13.08 14.20 -7.78
C LEU A 82 14.10 13.15 -7.37
N GLY A 83 13.66 12.15 -6.64
CA GLY A 83 14.44 10.96 -6.33
C GLY A 83 14.11 9.82 -7.30
N VAL A 84 15.10 9.01 -7.65
CA VAL A 84 14.92 7.81 -8.45
C VAL A 84 15.81 6.68 -7.94
N LEU A 85 15.25 5.49 -7.78
CA LEU A 85 16.00 4.27 -7.56
C LEU A 85 16.12 3.49 -8.88
N ARG A 86 17.35 3.27 -9.33
CA ARG A 86 17.69 2.48 -10.52
C ARG A 86 18.79 1.50 -10.18
N ALA A 87 18.63 0.23 -10.55
CA ALA A 87 19.62 -0.84 -10.29
C ALA A 87 20.17 -0.84 -8.85
N GLY A 88 19.29 -0.64 -7.86
CA GLY A 88 19.65 -0.64 -6.44
C GLY A 88 20.38 0.63 -5.94
N SER A 89 20.49 1.67 -6.76
CA SER A 89 21.14 2.94 -6.40
C SER A 89 20.16 4.11 -6.49
N ILE A 90 20.12 4.93 -5.43
CA ILE A 90 19.35 6.17 -5.41
C ILE A 90 20.14 7.26 -6.14
N GLN A 91 19.43 8.03 -6.96
CA GLN A 91 19.93 9.21 -7.66
C GLN A 91 18.99 10.38 -7.45
N ARG A 92 19.49 11.61 -7.58
CA ARG A 92 18.69 12.82 -7.57
C ARG A 92 18.68 13.42 -8.97
N ILE A 93 17.48 13.79 -9.44
CA ILE A 93 17.29 14.47 -10.71
C ILE A 93 16.89 15.92 -10.39
N PRO A 94 17.78 16.90 -10.60
CA PRO A 94 17.49 18.30 -10.33
C PRO A 94 16.29 18.80 -11.14
N LYS A 95 15.35 19.51 -10.50
CA LYS A 95 14.19 20.12 -11.15
C LYS A 95 14.19 21.65 -11.10
N GLY A 96 15.10 22.24 -10.33
CA GLY A 96 15.12 23.67 -10.01
C GLY A 96 14.03 24.06 -9.00
N GLY A 97 14.43 24.74 -7.93
CA GLY A 97 13.53 25.11 -6.84
C GLY A 97 13.12 23.97 -5.89
N GLU A 98 12.87 24.33 -4.64
CA GLU A 98 12.49 23.39 -3.60
C GLU A 98 11.07 22.86 -3.78
N ASN A 99 10.82 21.62 -3.37
CA ASN A 99 9.48 21.05 -3.26
C ASN A 99 8.89 21.35 -1.88
N LEU A 100 7.65 21.82 -1.88
CA LEU A 100 6.82 21.90 -0.69
C LEU A 100 5.55 21.09 -0.94
N GLU A 101 5.26 20.12 -0.07
CA GLU A 101 4.09 19.23 -0.21
C GLU A 101 3.98 18.55 -1.60
N PRO A 102 5.02 17.85 -2.07
CA PRO A 102 5.06 17.29 -3.42
C PRO A 102 4.26 15.97 -3.49
N LEU A 103 2.94 16.06 -3.51
CA LEU A 103 2.03 14.92 -3.38
C LEU A 103 1.71 14.23 -4.70
N GLY A 104 1.78 14.94 -5.84
CA GLY A 104 1.46 14.39 -7.15
C GLY A 104 2.71 13.86 -7.85
N LEU A 105 2.69 12.57 -8.22
CA LEU A 105 3.73 11.92 -9.03
C LEU A 105 3.14 10.76 -9.79
N ALA A 106 3.39 10.71 -11.10
CA ALA A 106 2.98 9.60 -11.96
C ALA A 106 4.02 9.34 -13.05
N VAL A 107 4.12 8.09 -13.48
CA VAL A 107 4.91 7.68 -14.64
C VAL A 107 3.95 7.35 -15.77
N ALA A 108 4.16 7.97 -16.92
CA ALA A 108 3.38 7.71 -18.13
C ALA A 108 3.83 6.40 -18.80
N ILE A 109 3.02 5.89 -19.73
CA ILE A 109 3.31 4.63 -20.42
C ILE A 109 4.59 4.67 -21.25
N ASP A 110 5.00 5.84 -21.71
CA ASP A 110 6.25 6.08 -22.43
C ASP A 110 7.48 6.13 -21.50
N GLY A 111 7.27 6.12 -20.18
CA GLY A 111 8.30 6.21 -19.16
C GLY A 111 8.66 7.64 -18.73
N SER A 112 8.01 8.66 -19.28
CA SER A 112 8.14 10.03 -18.81
C SER A 112 7.49 10.22 -17.44
N VAL A 113 7.94 11.23 -16.67
CA VAL A 113 7.52 11.43 -15.28
C VAL A 113 6.81 12.77 -15.14
N TRP A 114 5.62 12.72 -14.59
CA TRP A 114 4.81 13.90 -14.32
C TRP A 114 4.70 14.15 -12.81
N PHE A 115 4.80 15.38 -12.40
CA PHE A 115 4.72 15.75 -10.98
C PHE A 115 4.06 17.10 -10.76
N THR A 116 3.47 17.29 -9.59
CA THR A 116 2.97 18.59 -9.15
C THR A 116 4.11 19.40 -8.54
N ASP A 117 4.20 20.68 -8.89
CA ASP A 117 5.11 21.65 -8.29
C ASP A 117 4.31 22.81 -7.70
N PRO A 118 3.93 22.73 -6.40
CA PRO A 118 3.13 23.79 -5.78
C PRO A 118 3.85 25.12 -5.66
N VAL A 119 5.19 25.12 -5.58
CA VAL A 119 5.99 26.35 -5.48
C VAL A 119 6.04 27.09 -6.82
N ALA A 120 6.19 26.34 -7.91
CA ALA A 120 6.14 26.89 -9.26
C ALA A 120 4.71 27.12 -9.76
N GLU A 121 3.69 26.70 -9.01
CA GLU A 121 2.27 26.68 -9.43
C GLU A 121 2.11 26.03 -10.82
N ALA A 122 2.73 24.85 -11.00
CA ALA A 122 2.86 24.19 -12.30
C ALA A 122 2.71 22.65 -12.18
N ILE A 123 2.44 22.05 -13.33
CA ILE A 123 2.70 20.61 -13.54
C ILE A 123 4.04 20.49 -14.24
N GLY A 124 4.97 19.75 -13.63
CA GLY A 124 6.27 19.44 -14.19
C GLY A 124 6.26 18.14 -14.98
N HIS A 125 7.09 18.08 -16.01
CA HIS A 125 7.27 16.93 -16.88
C HIS A 125 8.76 16.66 -17.11
N LEU A 126 9.22 15.49 -16.70
CA LEU A 126 10.55 15.00 -17.05
C LEU A 126 10.39 14.03 -18.22
N THR A 127 10.86 14.43 -19.38
CA THR A 127 10.79 13.61 -20.60
C THR A 127 11.68 12.38 -20.49
N THR A 128 11.48 11.39 -21.33
CA THR A 128 12.37 10.21 -21.45
C THR A 128 13.78 10.57 -21.91
N GLY A 129 13.93 11.71 -22.59
CA GLY A 129 15.23 12.28 -22.98
C GLY A 129 15.99 12.93 -21.83
N GLY A 130 15.33 13.17 -20.70
CA GLY A 130 15.91 13.86 -19.54
C GLY A 130 15.66 15.36 -19.51
N ASP A 131 14.92 15.92 -20.47
CA ASP A 131 14.55 17.31 -20.50
C ASP A 131 13.42 17.59 -19.49
N LEU A 132 13.51 18.72 -18.80
CA LEU A 132 12.51 19.17 -17.86
C LEU A 132 11.64 20.25 -18.47
N GLU A 133 10.35 20.00 -18.53
CA GLU A 133 9.32 20.93 -19.00
C GLU A 133 8.44 21.37 -17.84
N SER A 134 7.87 22.57 -17.91
CA SER A 134 6.96 23.10 -16.90
C SER A 134 5.74 23.71 -17.55
N PHE A 135 4.57 23.35 -17.05
CA PHE A 135 3.27 23.82 -17.51
C PHE A 135 2.62 24.66 -16.40
N PRO A 136 2.82 25.99 -16.41
CA PRO A 136 2.23 26.89 -15.39
C PRO A 136 0.71 26.83 -15.43
N LEU A 137 0.08 26.76 -14.27
CA LEU A 137 -1.38 26.78 -14.17
C LEU A 137 -1.96 28.13 -14.54
N PRO A 138 -3.14 28.16 -15.16
CA PRO A 138 -3.80 29.42 -15.55
C PRO A 138 -4.29 30.24 -14.35
N THR A 139 -4.46 29.60 -13.20
CA THR A 139 -4.88 30.24 -11.94
C THR A 139 -3.72 30.24 -10.96
N ARG A 140 -3.51 31.35 -10.26
CA ARG A 140 -2.59 31.43 -9.13
C ARG A 140 -3.28 30.90 -7.87
N LEU A 141 -2.50 30.42 -6.93
CA LEU A 141 -2.95 29.77 -5.70
C LEU A 141 -3.57 28.40 -5.98
N THR A 142 -2.75 27.39 -5.87
CA THR A 142 -3.14 25.99 -6.02
C THR A 142 -2.78 25.21 -4.75
N GLN A 143 -3.63 24.26 -4.40
CA GLN A 143 -3.32 23.28 -3.39
C GLN A 143 -3.51 21.89 -4.01
N PHE A 144 -2.42 21.39 -4.59
CA PHE A 144 -2.44 20.12 -5.27
C PHE A 144 -2.60 18.95 -4.30
N GLY A 145 -3.44 18.01 -4.70
CA GLY A 145 -3.43 16.64 -4.21
C GLY A 145 -2.56 15.73 -5.08
N ARG A 146 -3.10 14.57 -5.41
CA ARG A 146 -2.43 13.59 -6.26
C ARG A 146 -2.53 13.95 -7.76
N LEU A 147 -1.75 13.23 -8.58
CA LEU A 147 -1.70 13.36 -10.03
C LEU A 147 -1.84 11.98 -10.67
N ALA A 148 -2.52 11.91 -11.81
CA ALA A 148 -2.64 10.70 -12.62
C ALA A 148 -2.44 11.01 -14.11
N VAL A 149 -1.92 10.04 -14.86
CA VAL A 149 -1.85 10.07 -16.32
C VAL A 149 -2.88 9.12 -16.87
N ALA A 150 -3.79 9.63 -17.71
CA ALA A 150 -4.82 8.84 -18.36
C ALA A 150 -4.27 8.07 -19.58
N THR A 151 -5.03 7.11 -20.07
CA THR A 151 -4.64 6.27 -21.22
C THR A 151 -4.51 7.04 -22.54
N ASP A 152 -5.15 8.21 -22.65
CA ASP A 152 -5.03 9.14 -23.78
C ASP A 152 -3.81 10.08 -23.67
N GLY A 153 -2.97 9.89 -22.64
CA GLY A 153 -1.80 10.73 -22.37
C GLY A 153 -2.12 12.04 -21.66
N SER A 154 -3.39 12.36 -21.38
CA SER A 154 -3.72 13.54 -20.59
C SER A 154 -3.29 13.38 -19.13
N VAL A 155 -2.84 14.47 -18.54
CA VAL A 155 -2.40 14.53 -17.15
C VAL A 155 -3.47 15.21 -16.31
N TRP A 156 -3.84 14.60 -15.21
CA TRP A 156 -4.88 15.10 -14.34
C TRP A 156 -4.33 15.35 -12.94
N ALA A 157 -4.69 16.48 -12.36
CA ALA A 157 -4.32 16.81 -10.98
C ALA A 157 -5.56 17.22 -10.19
N ALA A 158 -5.61 16.82 -8.93
CA ALA A 158 -6.61 17.31 -7.99
C ALA A 158 -6.14 18.66 -7.43
N ASP A 159 -6.99 19.70 -7.50
CA ASP A 159 -6.72 21.02 -6.94
C ASP A 159 -7.84 21.40 -5.95
N SER A 160 -7.51 21.32 -4.67
CA SER A 160 -8.49 21.61 -3.62
C SER A 160 -8.78 23.11 -3.47
N TRP A 161 -7.86 23.97 -3.91
CA TRP A 161 -8.09 25.41 -3.88
C TRP A 161 -9.13 25.86 -4.91
N SER A 162 -8.98 25.44 -6.16
CA SER A 162 -9.95 25.75 -7.23
C SER A 162 -11.20 24.88 -7.17
N ASN A 163 -11.28 23.92 -6.25
CA ASN A 163 -12.37 22.94 -6.12
C ASN A 163 -12.59 22.15 -7.41
N SER A 164 -11.51 21.78 -8.11
CA SER A 164 -11.58 21.14 -9.42
C SER A 164 -10.57 20.01 -9.62
N LEU A 165 -10.85 19.16 -10.60
CA LEU A 165 -9.85 18.34 -11.26
C LEU A 165 -9.35 19.11 -12.48
N VAL A 166 -8.05 19.25 -12.64
CA VAL A 166 -7.44 19.99 -13.73
C VAL A 166 -6.84 19.01 -14.71
N ARG A 167 -7.31 19.01 -15.96
CA ARG A 167 -6.76 18.21 -17.06
C ARG A 167 -5.80 19.05 -17.89
N LEU A 168 -4.58 18.54 -18.08
CA LEU A 168 -3.61 19.03 -19.04
C LEU A 168 -3.57 18.07 -20.23
N HIS A 169 -3.88 18.56 -21.44
CA HIS A 169 -3.81 17.82 -22.69
C HIS A 169 -3.34 18.74 -23.80
N ASP A 170 -2.33 18.33 -24.55
CA ASP A 170 -1.71 19.11 -25.63
C ASP A 170 -1.39 20.55 -25.20
N GLY A 171 -0.80 20.70 -24.00
CA GLY A 171 -0.42 22.00 -23.44
C GLY A 171 -1.60 22.88 -23.00
N THR A 172 -2.83 22.38 -23.06
CA THR A 172 -4.05 23.11 -22.68
C THR A 172 -4.64 22.60 -21.39
N PHE A 173 -4.93 23.52 -20.46
CA PHE A 173 -5.61 23.22 -19.22
C PHE A 173 -7.13 23.32 -19.33
N THR A 174 -7.84 22.29 -18.87
CA THR A 174 -9.30 22.27 -18.77
C THR A 174 -9.69 21.91 -17.33
N PRO A 175 -10.39 22.79 -16.59
CA PRO A 175 -10.87 22.49 -15.25
C PRO A 175 -12.21 21.75 -15.29
N TYR A 176 -12.39 20.77 -14.41
CA TYR A 176 -13.64 20.07 -14.12
C TYR A 176 -14.03 20.39 -12.67
N VAL A 177 -14.86 21.39 -12.49
CA VAL A 177 -15.27 21.90 -11.18
C VAL A 177 -16.20 20.91 -10.50
N ALA A 178 -15.91 20.53 -9.24
CA ALA A 178 -16.79 19.69 -8.46
C ALA A 178 -18.14 20.39 -8.23
N SER A 179 -19.25 19.64 -8.29
CA SER A 179 -20.59 20.21 -8.09
C SER A 179 -20.82 20.64 -6.64
N SER A 180 -20.14 19.99 -5.69
CA SER A 180 -20.18 20.35 -4.28
C SER A 180 -19.19 21.48 -3.97
N ALA A 181 -19.66 22.57 -3.43
CA ALA A 181 -18.80 23.70 -3.04
C ALA A 181 -17.83 23.28 -1.93
N GLY A 182 -16.56 23.66 -2.06
CA GLY A 182 -15.51 23.33 -1.08
C GLY A 182 -15.30 21.83 -0.91
N ALA A 183 -15.44 21.04 -1.99
CA ALA A 183 -15.36 19.60 -1.97
C ALA A 183 -13.97 19.07 -1.61
N ALA A 184 -12.91 19.87 -1.81
CA ALA A 184 -11.51 19.51 -1.57
C ALA A 184 -11.11 18.22 -2.31
N PRO A 185 -10.98 18.23 -3.65
CA PRO A 185 -10.42 17.13 -4.41
C PRO A 185 -9.00 16.78 -3.92
N PHE A 186 -8.67 15.48 -3.77
CA PHE A 186 -7.36 15.09 -3.25
C PHE A 186 -6.75 13.88 -3.98
N GLY A 187 -7.26 12.67 -3.77
CA GLY A 187 -6.82 11.47 -4.46
C GLY A 187 -7.35 11.43 -5.89
N ILE A 188 -6.55 10.93 -6.82
CA ILE A 188 -6.93 10.83 -8.23
C ILE A 188 -6.29 9.60 -8.87
N VAL A 189 -7.03 8.90 -9.73
CA VAL A 189 -6.54 7.74 -10.47
C VAL A 189 -7.23 7.64 -11.82
N ALA A 190 -6.49 7.23 -12.84
CA ALA A 190 -7.05 6.90 -14.14
C ALA A 190 -7.64 5.47 -14.13
N ASP A 191 -8.80 5.29 -14.72
CA ASP A 191 -9.36 3.97 -14.93
C ASP A 191 -8.96 3.36 -16.29
N GLN A 192 -9.32 2.10 -16.49
CA GLN A 192 -8.98 1.36 -17.70
C GLN A 192 -9.81 1.78 -18.93
N THR A 193 -10.86 2.58 -18.74
CA THR A 193 -11.77 3.06 -19.80
C THR A 193 -11.40 4.44 -20.32
N GLY A 194 -10.32 5.04 -19.77
CA GLY A 194 -9.89 6.40 -20.07
C GLY A 194 -10.62 7.47 -19.27
N GLY A 195 -11.37 7.06 -18.24
CA GLY A 195 -11.96 7.96 -17.25
C GLY A 195 -11.02 8.24 -16.09
N ILE A 196 -11.43 9.17 -15.24
CA ILE A 196 -10.71 9.58 -14.04
C ILE A 196 -11.62 9.48 -12.84
N TRP A 197 -11.14 8.81 -11.81
CA TRP A 197 -11.76 8.80 -10.48
C TRP A 197 -10.98 9.69 -9.53
N ALA A 198 -11.70 10.41 -8.67
CA ALA A 198 -11.08 11.19 -7.61
C ALA A 198 -11.91 11.18 -6.34
N THR A 199 -11.26 11.50 -5.22
CA THR A 199 -11.90 11.72 -3.94
C THR A 199 -12.22 13.18 -3.74
N LEU A 200 -13.40 13.49 -3.20
CA LEU A 200 -13.83 14.79 -2.75
C LEU A 200 -13.90 14.78 -1.22
N GLN A 201 -12.76 15.03 -0.58
CA GLN A 201 -12.54 14.77 0.85
C GLN A 201 -13.52 15.48 1.76
N ALA A 202 -13.77 16.77 1.51
CA ALA A 202 -14.66 17.57 2.36
C ALA A 202 -16.14 17.35 2.03
N ALA A 203 -16.46 17.00 0.77
CA ALA A 203 -17.83 16.66 0.37
C ALA A 203 -18.26 15.24 0.72
N ASN A 204 -17.32 14.38 1.16
CA ASN A 204 -17.57 12.97 1.44
C ASN A 204 -18.07 12.19 0.23
N LYS A 205 -17.43 12.41 -0.94
CA LYS A 205 -17.85 11.79 -2.19
C LYS A 205 -16.65 11.23 -2.97
N LEU A 206 -16.94 10.33 -3.89
CA LEU A 206 -16.10 10.03 -5.05
C LEU A 206 -16.67 10.76 -6.26
N VAL A 207 -15.82 11.18 -7.18
CA VAL A 207 -16.22 11.73 -8.48
C VAL A 207 -15.61 10.90 -9.59
N HIS A 208 -16.40 10.60 -10.60
CA HIS A 208 -15.97 9.98 -11.85
C HIS A 208 -16.18 10.94 -13.01
N VAL A 209 -15.11 11.21 -13.74
CA VAL A 209 -15.14 11.91 -15.02
C VAL A 209 -14.90 10.88 -16.11
N GLU A 210 -15.92 10.50 -16.84
CA GLU A 210 -15.83 9.56 -17.97
C GLU A 210 -15.03 10.15 -19.13
N SER A 211 -14.49 9.32 -20.00
CA SER A 211 -13.72 9.75 -21.18
C SER A 211 -14.50 10.67 -22.13
N ASN A 212 -15.85 10.58 -22.13
CA ASN A 212 -16.74 11.48 -22.87
C ASN A 212 -16.99 12.83 -22.17
N GLY A 213 -16.43 13.03 -20.97
CA GLY A 213 -16.60 14.24 -20.15
C GLY A 213 -17.81 14.25 -19.23
N ARG A 214 -18.61 13.17 -19.17
CA ARG A 214 -19.69 13.05 -18.18
C ARG A 214 -19.12 12.96 -16.77
N VAL A 215 -19.71 13.72 -15.85
CA VAL A 215 -19.30 13.76 -14.43
C VAL A 215 -20.39 13.13 -13.58
N THR A 216 -20.00 12.20 -12.72
CA THR A 216 -20.88 11.55 -11.73
C THR A 216 -20.24 11.63 -10.36
N GLU A 217 -21.01 12.05 -9.35
CA GLU A 217 -20.58 12.05 -7.95
C GLU A 217 -21.34 10.96 -7.18
N LEU A 218 -20.60 10.19 -6.36
CA LEU A 218 -21.12 9.08 -5.56
C LEU A 218 -20.81 9.31 -4.09
N GLU A 219 -21.76 9.04 -3.21
CA GLU A 219 -21.60 9.19 -1.76
C GLU A 219 -21.36 7.83 -1.10
N PRO A 220 -20.20 7.61 -0.42
CA PRO A 220 -19.99 6.42 0.39
C PRO A 220 -21.01 6.28 1.52
N PRO A 221 -21.34 5.05 1.97
CA PRO A 221 -22.35 4.81 3.01
C PRO A 221 -22.02 5.48 4.35
N THR A 222 -20.73 5.53 4.71
CA THR A 222 -20.31 6.18 5.96
C THR A 222 -20.24 7.68 5.80
N ARG A 223 -21.09 8.38 6.55
CA ARG A 223 -21.13 9.85 6.59
C ARG A 223 -19.84 10.43 7.17
N SER A 224 -19.36 11.51 6.58
CA SER A 224 -18.16 12.23 7.02
C SER A 224 -16.91 11.33 7.10
N SER A 225 -16.86 10.29 6.29
CA SER A 225 -15.75 9.32 6.28
C SER A 225 -14.42 9.94 5.86
N GLY A 226 -14.46 11.03 5.09
CA GLY A 226 -13.31 11.78 4.61
C GLY A 226 -12.47 10.96 3.64
N PRO A 227 -13.00 10.65 2.43
CA PRO A 227 -12.25 9.92 1.42
C PRO A 227 -11.00 10.73 1.01
N THR A 228 -9.83 10.08 1.02
CA THR A 228 -8.55 10.74 0.70
C THR A 228 -7.89 10.13 -0.50
N ASP A 229 -7.22 9.00 -0.38
CA ASP A 229 -6.52 8.39 -1.50
C ASP A 229 -7.38 7.35 -2.22
N ILE A 230 -7.01 7.02 -3.47
CA ILE A 230 -7.83 6.21 -4.37
C ILE A 230 -6.97 5.39 -5.34
N ALA A 231 -7.37 4.16 -5.62
CA ALA A 231 -6.71 3.28 -6.59
C ALA A 231 -7.74 2.41 -7.33
N VAL A 232 -7.35 1.88 -8.49
CA VAL A 232 -8.16 0.95 -9.29
C VAL A 232 -7.53 -0.44 -9.26
N ASP A 233 -8.32 -1.46 -8.96
CA ASP A 233 -7.85 -2.85 -9.05
C ASP A 233 -7.91 -3.40 -10.49
N PRO A 234 -7.25 -4.54 -10.79
CA PRO A 234 -7.25 -5.13 -12.13
C PRO A 234 -8.65 -5.51 -12.66
N ALA A 235 -9.64 -5.66 -11.78
CA ALA A 235 -11.03 -5.96 -12.16
C ALA A 235 -11.85 -4.68 -12.40
N GLY A 236 -11.27 -3.48 -12.20
CA GLY A 236 -11.95 -2.18 -12.33
C GLY A 236 -12.62 -1.70 -11.03
N GLY A 237 -12.41 -2.37 -9.91
CA GLY A 237 -12.89 -1.93 -8.60
C GLY A 237 -12.14 -0.70 -8.11
N ILE A 238 -12.87 0.28 -7.60
CA ILE A 238 -12.34 1.55 -7.08
C ILE A 238 -12.16 1.44 -5.58
N TRP A 239 -10.92 1.46 -5.14
CA TRP A 239 -10.55 1.40 -3.73
C TRP A 239 -10.19 2.78 -3.22
N PHE A 240 -10.60 3.11 -2.00
CA PHE A 240 -10.33 4.43 -1.41
C PHE A 240 -10.16 4.36 0.10
N VAL A 241 -9.43 5.33 0.63
CA VAL A 241 -9.20 5.50 2.06
C VAL A 241 -10.33 6.35 2.65
N GLU A 242 -10.96 5.90 3.70
CA GLU A 242 -11.90 6.67 4.52
C GLU A 242 -11.20 7.11 5.82
N LEU A 243 -10.38 8.14 5.70
CA LEU A 243 -9.40 8.55 6.72
C LEU A 243 -10.04 8.82 8.10
N ARG A 244 -11.17 9.53 8.14
CA ARG A 244 -11.84 9.89 9.40
C ARG A 244 -12.63 8.72 9.99
N ALA A 245 -13.15 7.84 9.13
CA ALA A 245 -13.88 6.65 9.55
C ALA A 245 -12.97 5.49 9.94
N GLY A 246 -11.67 5.54 9.57
CA GLY A 246 -10.74 4.44 9.80
C GLY A 246 -11.15 3.18 9.04
N LYS A 247 -11.42 3.32 7.74
CA LYS A 247 -11.83 2.22 6.87
C LYS A 247 -11.12 2.28 5.52
N ILE A 248 -11.11 1.16 4.83
CA ILE A 248 -10.85 1.08 3.39
C ILE A 248 -12.20 0.82 2.72
N GLY A 249 -12.59 1.67 1.77
CA GLY A 249 -13.79 1.52 0.96
C GLY A 249 -13.48 0.89 -0.40
N ARG A 250 -14.44 0.18 -0.96
CA ARG A 250 -14.44 -0.31 -2.34
C ARG A 250 -15.77 0.03 -3.01
N TYR A 251 -15.72 0.59 -4.21
CA TYR A 251 -16.86 0.72 -5.10
C TYR A 251 -16.65 -0.19 -6.31
N PHE A 252 -17.57 -1.10 -6.53
CA PHE A 252 -17.53 -2.03 -7.65
C PHE A 252 -18.96 -2.51 -7.98
N ASP A 253 -19.31 -2.56 -9.26
CA ASP A 253 -20.63 -3.00 -9.74
C ASP A 253 -21.78 -2.32 -8.98
N ASP A 254 -21.75 -0.97 -8.98
CA ASP A 254 -22.70 -0.07 -8.32
C ASP A 254 -22.90 -0.30 -6.81
N THR A 255 -21.94 -1.01 -6.18
CA THR A 255 -22.02 -1.36 -4.76
C THR A 255 -20.80 -0.87 -3.99
N PHE A 256 -21.06 -0.25 -2.84
CA PHE A 256 -20.02 0.07 -1.85
C PHE A 256 -19.85 -1.08 -0.85
N THR A 257 -18.60 -1.41 -0.58
CA THR A 257 -18.19 -2.29 0.52
C THR A 257 -17.15 -1.58 1.37
N GLU A 258 -17.26 -1.64 2.68
CA GLU A 258 -16.35 -0.96 3.61
C GLU A 258 -15.71 -1.97 4.55
N PHE A 259 -14.38 -1.83 4.75
CA PHE A 259 -13.56 -2.70 5.58
C PHE A 259 -12.98 -1.87 6.73
N PRO A 260 -13.46 -2.06 7.97
CA PRO A 260 -12.95 -1.32 9.12
C PRO A 260 -11.51 -1.74 9.43
N LEU A 261 -10.65 -0.76 9.71
CA LEU A 261 -9.29 -1.01 10.18
C LEU A 261 -9.32 -1.62 11.59
N PRO A 262 -8.37 -2.49 11.96
CA PRO A 262 -8.25 -3.02 13.31
C PRO A 262 -8.15 -1.93 14.37
N GLN A 263 -7.53 -0.80 14.02
CA GLN A 263 -7.47 0.43 14.82
C GLN A 263 -7.82 1.63 13.95
N PRO A 264 -8.88 2.39 14.23
CA PRO A 264 -9.40 3.39 13.29
C PRO A 264 -8.52 4.65 13.11
N GLN A 265 -7.55 4.91 13.98
CA GLN A 265 -6.74 6.15 13.95
C GLN A 265 -5.28 5.91 13.56
N THR A 266 -5.02 4.92 12.73
CA THR A 266 -3.66 4.56 12.27
C THR A 266 -3.03 5.59 11.35
N GLY A 267 -3.85 6.49 10.77
CA GLY A 267 -3.38 7.53 9.85
C GLY A 267 -2.97 6.96 8.50
N VAL A 268 -3.92 6.32 7.81
CA VAL A 268 -3.68 5.85 6.43
C VAL A 268 -3.42 7.05 5.51
N THR A 269 -2.30 7.01 4.79
CA THR A 269 -1.86 8.12 3.92
C THR A 269 -1.90 7.80 2.44
N ASP A 270 -1.77 6.54 2.07
CA ASP A 270 -1.75 6.10 0.67
C ASP A 270 -2.24 4.65 0.56
N LEU A 271 -2.78 4.26 -0.58
CA LEU A 271 -3.14 2.88 -0.89
C LEU A 271 -2.77 2.49 -2.33
N ALA A 272 -2.51 1.21 -2.54
CA ALA A 272 -2.22 0.64 -3.85
C ALA A 272 -2.84 -0.74 -3.99
N THR A 273 -3.27 -1.07 -5.19
CA THR A 273 -3.77 -2.40 -5.55
C THR A 273 -2.64 -3.25 -6.09
N ALA A 274 -2.63 -4.52 -5.74
CA ALA A 274 -1.68 -5.51 -6.25
C ALA A 274 -2.25 -6.28 -7.46
N PRO A 275 -1.40 -6.94 -8.26
CA PRO A 275 -1.85 -7.75 -9.39
C PRO A 275 -2.80 -8.90 -9.02
N ASP A 276 -2.76 -9.39 -7.79
CA ASP A 276 -3.65 -10.42 -7.25
C ASP A 276 -5.00 -9.87 -6.75
N GLY A 277 -5.22 -8.55 -6.86
CA GLY A 277 -6.41 -7.86 -6.40
C GLY A 277 -6.42 -7.52 -4.90
N SER A 278 -5.36 -7.83 -4.17
CA SER A 278 -5.20 -7.36 -2.79
C SER A 278 -4.86 -5.87 -2.73
N VAL A 279 -5.05 -5.26 -1.57
CA VAL A 279 -4.82 -3.83 -1.35
C VAL A 279 -3.80 -3.62 -0.25
N TRP A 280 -2.79 -2.83 -0.54
CA TRP A 280 -1.77 -2.41 0.40
C TRP A 280 -1.96 -0.95 0.75
N PHE A 281 -1.71 -0.59 2.01
CA PHE A 281 -1.82 0.79 2.46
C PHE A 281 -0.81 1.11 3.56
N THR A 282 -0.46 2.36 3.67
CA THR A 282 0.47 2.87 4.69
C THR A 282 -0.28 3.39 5.89
N GLU A 283 0.22 3.07 7.08
CA GLU A 283 -0.30 3.52 8.36
C GLU A 283 0.76 4.37 9.09
N LEU A 284 0.74 5.67 8.81
CA LEU A 284 1.76 6.63 9.26
C LEU A 284 1.95 6.63 10.79
N ARG A 285 0.86 6.58 11.55
CA ARG A 285 0.90 6.70 13.01
C ARG A 285 1.22 5.38 13.71
N SER A 286 0.76 4.27 13.16
CA SER A 286 1.03 2.94 13.69
C SER A 286 2.35 2.34 13.19
N GLN A 287 3.06 3.00 12.25
CA GLN A 287 4.35 2.56 11.71
C GLN A 287 4.26 1.20 11.02
N LYS A 288 3.18 0.97 10.26
CA LYS A 288 2.87 -0.31 9.64
C LYS A 288 2.53 -0.17 8.15
N LEU A 289 2.62 -1.28 7.45
CA LEU A 289 1.87 -1.52 6.22
C LEU A 289 0.64 -2.34 6.55
N GLY A 290 -0.52 -1.93 6.05
CA GLY A 290 -1.74 -2.71 6.06
C GLY A 290 -1.89 -3.50 4.77
N HIS A 291 -2.43 -4.72 4.85
CA HIS A 291 -2.70 -5.60 3.73
C HIS A 291 -4.12 -6.15 3.83
N LEU A 292 -4.98 -5.73 2.90
CA LEU A 292 -6.35 -6.22 2.79
C LEU A 292 -6.43 -7.29 1.70
N HIS A 293 -6.68 -8.52 2.10
CA HIS A 293 -6.80 -9.67 1.22
C HIS A 293 -7.99 -10.56 1.62
N GLY A 294 -8.84 -10.93 0.67
CA GLY A 294 -10.01 -11.78 0.95
C GLY A 294 -10.97 -11.21 2.01
N GLY A 295 -11.03 -9.88 2.17
CA GLY A 295 -11.85 -9.20 3.19
C GLY A 295 -11.23 -9.17 4.59
N VAL A 296 -9.99 -9.62 4.76
CA VAL A 296 -9.24 -9.60 6.02
C VAL A 296 -8.11 -8.58 5.94
N ILE A 297 -7.93 -7.78 6.98
CA ILE A 297 -6.83 -6.83 7.10
C ILE A 297 -5.76 -7.41 8.02
N ASP A 298 -4.56 -7.52 7.50
CA ASP A 298 -3.33 -7.83 8.20
C ASP A 298 -2.44 -6.59 8.30
N GLU A 299 -1.79 -6.40 9.44
CA GLU A 299 -0.90 -5.28 9.68
C GLU A 299 0.54 -5.77 9.91
N LEU A 300 1.49 -5.24 9.15
CA LEU A 300 2.90 -5.57 9.23
C LEU A 300 3.69 -4.40 9.81
N SER A 301 4.34 -4.62 10.94
CA SER A 301 5.24 -3.61 11.52
C SER A 301 6.48 -3.41 10.65
N LEU A 302 6.85 -2.17 10.41
CA LEU A 302 8.08 -1.84 9.72
C LEU A 302 9.32 -2.13 10.59
N PRO A 303 10.48 -2.42 9.96
CA PRO A 303 11.67 -2.88 10.69
C PRO A 303 12.28 -1.81 11.59
N ARG A 304 12.10 -0.53 11.24
CA ARG A 304 12.68 0.59 12.00
C ARG A 304 11.68 1.19 12.97
N SER A 305 12.12 1.35 14.22
CA SER A 305 11.37 2.13 15.21
C SER A 305 11.28 3.59 14.78
N GLY A 306 10.09 4.18 14.88
CA GLY A 306 9.84 5.56 14.49
C GLY A 306 9.65 5.75 12.97
N ALA A 307 9.53 4.69 12.19
CA ALA A 307 9.18 4.76 10.77
C ALA A 307 7.88 5.54 10.55
N ARG A 308 7.82 6.29 9.47
CA ARG A 308 6.66 7.10 9.08
C ARG A 308 6.29 6.81 7.62
N PRO A 309 5.70 5.62 7.35
CA PRO A 309 5.34 5.24 5.98
C PRO A 309 4.32 6.22 5.42
N PHE A 310 4.52 6.64 4.17
CA PHE A 310 3.67 7.66 3.55
C PHE A 310 3.09 7.22 2.22
N GLY A 311 3.90 7.01 1.18
CA GLY A 311 3.46 6.51 -0.11
C GLY A 311 3.62 5.00 -0.23
N VAL A 312 2.76 4.33 -0.99
CA VAL A 312 2.86 2.90 -1.28
C VAL A 312 2.52 2.60 -2.74
N ARG A 313 3.28 1.68 -3.36
CA ARG A 313 2.96 1.13 -4.68
C ARG A 313 3.32 -0.36 -4.71
N VAL A 314 2.63 -1.12 -5.55
CA VAL A 314 2.92 -2.54 -5.78
C VAL A 314 3.37 -2.70 -7.23
N ASP A 315 4.51 -3.34 -7.45
CA ASP A 315 5.01 -3.58 -8.80
C ASP A 315 4.37 -4.83 -9.45
N ALA A 316 4.64 -5.03 -10.72
CA ALA A 316 4.09 -6.16 -11.49
C ALA A 316 4.53 -7.54 -10.96
N TYR A 317 5.59 -7.59 -10.15
CA TYR A 317 6.08 -8.81 -9.51
C TYR A 317 5.46 -9.06 -8.14
N GLY A 318 4.66 -8.10 -7.62
CA GLY A 318 4.04 -8.15 -6.30
C GLY A 318 4.94 -7.63 -5.17
N ASN A 319 6.08 -6.98 -5.47
CA ASN A 319 6.86 -6.31 -4.44
C ASN A 319 6.14 -5.03 -4.00
N VAL A 320 6.10 -4.79 -2.70
CA VAL A 320 5.43 -3.62 -2.12
C VAL A 320 6.47 -2.57 -1.76
N TRP A 321 6.45 -1.47 -2.48
CA TRP A 321 7.33 -0.33 -2.29
C TRP A 321 6.68 0.74 -1.43
N TYR A 322 7.41 1.34 -0.51
CA TYR A 322 6.91 2.44 0.31
C TYR A 322 7.95 3.53 0.56
N THR A 323 7.51 4.76 0.66
CA THR A 323 8.31 5.87 1.14
C THR A 323 8.14 6.00 2.65
N ASP A 324 9.20 6.46 3.32
CA ASP A 324 9.20 6.75 4.75
C ASP A 324 9.75 8.15 4.98
N LEU A 325 8.94 9.01 5.55
CA LEU A 325 9.26 10.43 5.81
C LEU A 325 10.47 10.62 6.74
N THR A 326 11.03 9.55 7.31
CA THR A 326 12.29 9.60 8.06
C THR A 326 13.53 9.44 7.19
N GLY A 327 13.38 9.54 5.86
CA GLY A 327 14.48 9.54 4.90
C GLY A 327 14.84 8.15 4.37
N TRP A 328 13.83 7.30 4.10
CA TRP A 328 14.02 5.96 3.58
C TRP A 328 13.01 5.61 2.48
N LEU A 329 13.48 4.79 1.56
CA LEU A 329 12.62 4.06 0.63
C LEU A 329 12.70 2.58 1.00
N GLY A 330 11.56 1.93 1.21
CA GLY A 330 11.51 0.54 1.59
C GLY A 330 10.80 -0.33 0.57
N MET A 331 11.13 -1.62 0.58
CA MET A 331 10.48 -2.64 -0.23
C MET A 331 10.24 -3.91 0.60
N LEU A 332 9.03 -4.43 0.52
CA LEU A 332 8.70 -5.79 0.97
C LEU A 332 8.70 -6.69 -0.27
N PRO A 333 9.60 -7.68 -0.39
CA PRO A 333 9.64 -8.59 -1.52
C PRO A 333 8.38 -9.45 -1.62
N ALA A 334 7.93 -9.75 -2.83
CA ALA A 334 6.76 -10.60 -3.10
C ALA A 334 6.87 -11.98 -2.44
N ASP A 335 8.05 -12.59 -2.40
CA ASP A 335 8.30 -13.87 -1.73
C ASP A 335 8.05 -13.81 -0.21
N ASP A 336 8.19 -12.65 0.40
CA ASP A 336 7.94 -12.46 1.82
C ASP A 336 6.48 -12.03 2.12
N VAL A 337 5.73 -11.51 1.13
CA VAL A 337 4.29 -11.25 1.22
C VAL A 337 3.52 -12.54 1.51
N GLY A 338 3.77 -13.62 0.76
CA GLY A 338 3.11 -14.91 0.95
C GLY A 338 3.38 -15.54 2.32
N ARG A 339 4.49 -15.21 2.97
CA ARG A 339 4.83 -15.72 4.32
C ARG A 339 4.06 -15.03 5.43
N THR A 340 3.61 -13.79 5.24
CA THR A 340 2.82 -13.04 6.22
C THR A 340 1.39 -13.57 6.34
N GLN A 341 0.87 -14.22 5.29
CA GLN A 341 -0.48 -14.79 5.26
C GLN A 341 -0.59 -16.11 6.06
N LEU A 342 0.52 -16.72 6.48
CA LEU A 342 0.57 -18.02 7.13
C LEU A 342 0.80 -17.96 8.64
N ASP A 343 0.46 -16.87 9.35
CA ASP A 343 0.59 -16.81 10.83
C ASP A 343 -0.38 -17.81 11.49
N PRO A 344 0.13 -18.93 12.09
CA PRO A 344 -0.70 -19.97 12.68
C PRO A 344 -1.49 -19.52 13.90
N ARG A 345 -1.13 -18.38 14.52
CA ARG A 345 -1.90 -17.82 15.65
C ARG A 345 -3.30 -17.40 15.24
N ARG A 346 -3.56 -17.25 13.92
CA ARG A 346 -4.86 -16.90 13.34
C ARG A 346 -5.67 -18.10 12.87
N LEU A 347 -5.08 -19.33 12.84
CA LEU A 347 -5.75 -20.57 12.46
C LEU A 347 -6.52 -21.22 13.61
N VAL A 348 -6.47 -20.65 14.82
CA VAL A 348 -7.26 -21.11 15.96
C VAL A 348 -8.62 -20.42 15.91
N PRO A 349 -9.73 -21.13 15.62
CA PRO A 349 -11.05 -20.53 15.71
C PRO A 349 -11.29 -20.06 17.15
N TRP A 350 -11.60 -18.80 17.33
CA TRP A 350 -12.07 -18.28 18.61
C TRP A 350 -13.30 -19.08 19.04
N PRO A 351 -13.37 -19.61 20.25
CA PRO A 351 -14.58 -20.28 20.71
C PRO A 351 -15.72 -19.27 20.72
N ARG A 352 -16.77 -19.55 19.96
CA ARG A 352 -18.02 -18.77 20.03
C ARG A 352 -18.60 -18.99 21.41
N ALA A 353 -18.71 -17.92 22.18
CA ALA A 353 -19.47 -17.87 23.42
C ALA A 353 -20.97 -17.85 23.12
#